data_d035022ef3b4aff8cbdbc7e41e9b8e84
#
_entry.id   d035022ef3b4aff8cbdbc7e41e9b8e84
#
_cell.length_a   1.000
_cell.length_b   1.000
_cell.length_c   1.000
_cell.angle_alpha   90.00
_cell.angle_beta   90.00
_cell.angle_gamma   90.00
#
_symmetry.space_group_name_H-M   'P 1'
#
loop_
_entity.id
_entity.type
_entity.pdbx_description
1 polymer ?
#
loop_
_entity_poly.entity_id
_entity_poly.type
_entity_poly.pdbx_seq_one_letter_code
_entity_poly.pdbx_strand_id
1 'polypeptide(L)'
;MEKKEKTNGMSEENERLAKAFLALSDVEECMAFFGDLFTVKEIEELSSRLEVARLLKLGVNYIDIAAKTGASTATISRVSKCLSGVRGGYRMVLSRSEENDSKPQESVIRTDSLTPEETAAVRAVISCFKLKK
;
A
#
# COMPACT_ATOMS: atom_id res chain seq x y z
N MET A 1 20.18 16.15 -28.17
CA MET A 1 18.74 16.30 -27.87
C MET A 1 18.22 14.94 -27.46
N GLU A 2 18.11 14.72 -26.15
CA GLU A 2 17.51 13.50 -25.63
C GLU A 2 16.01 13.56 -25.87
N LYS A 3 15.48 12.57 -26.60
CA LYS A 3 14.05 12.38 -26.72
C LYS A 3 13.51 12.08 -25.32
N LYS A 4 12.78 13.01 -24.72
CA LYS A 4 11.91 12.70 -23.59
C LYS A 4 10.91 11.67 -24.08
N GLU A 5 11.12 10.41 -23.76
CA GLU A 5 10.08 9.41 -23.88
C GLU A 5 8.92 9.90 -23.00
N LYS A 6 7.82 10.24 -23.65
CA LYS A 6 6.55 10.53 -22.98
C LYS A 6 6.09 9.23 -22.33
N THR A 7 6.51 9.02 -21.10
CA THR A 7 5.87 8.05 -20.23
C THR A 7 4.45 8.53 -19.95
N ASN A 8 3.56 8.12 -20.81
CA ASN A 8 2.10 7.99 -20.66
C ASN A 8 1.41 8.94 -19.62
N GLY A 9 1.66 10.25 -19.70
CA GLY A 9 0.95 11.27 -18.91
C GLY A 9 1.32 11.35 -17.45
N MET A 10 2.38 10.69 -17.02
CA MET A 10 2.88 10.74 -15.65
C MET A 10 3.96 11.84 -15.54
N SER A 11 3.89 12.69 -14.50
CA SER A 11 4.89 13.72 -14.28
C SER A 11 6.23 13.10 -13.83
N GLU A 12 7.32 13.85 -13.99
CA GLU A 12 8.64 13.42 -13.53
C GLU A 12 8.66 13.14 -12.01
N GLU A 13 7.88 13.91 -11.25
CA GLU A 13 7.73 13.72 -9.80
C GLU A 13 7.05 12.38 -9.48
N ASN A 14 6.02 12.01 -10.22
CA ASN A 14 5.34 10.72 -10.04
C ASN A 14 6.28 9.55 -10.34
N GLU A 15 7.11 9.69 -11.37
CA GLU A 15 8.12 8.67 -11.71
C GLU A 15 9.17 8.55 -10.60
N ARG A 16 9.64 9.67 -10.05
CA ARG A 16 10.58 9.66 -8.90
C ARG A 16 9.96 9.00 -7.68
N LEU A 17 8.69 9.25 -7.40
CA LEU A 17 7.96 8.60 -6.32
C LEU A 17 7.91 7.08 -6.54
N ALA A 18 7.55 6.63 -7.72
CA ALA A 18 7.52 5.20 -8.05
C ALA A 18 8.89 4.54 -7.89
N LYS A 19 9.97 5.20 -8.34
CA LYS A 19 11.34 4.73 -8.15
C LYS A 19 11.74 4.67 -6.68
N ALA A 20 11.28 5.60 -5.86
CA ALA A 20 11.51 5.57 -4.41
C ALA A 20 10.85 4.34 -3.78
N PHE A 21 9.63 3.99 -4.14
CA PHE A 21 8.99 2.74 -3.69
C PHE A 21 9.78 1.50 -4.13
N LEU A 22 10.30 1.47 -5.35
CA LEU A 22 11.09 0.35 -5.86
C LEU A 22 12.46 0.21 -5.18
N ALA A 23 12.96 1.25 -4.54
CA ALA A 23 14.22 1.24 -3.81
C ALA A 23 14.11 0.62 -2.42
N LEU A 24 12.89 0.41 -1.91
CA LEU A 24 12.63 -0.16 -0.59
C LEU A 24 12.81 -1.68 -0.63
N SER A 25 13.45 -2.23 0.38
CA SER A 25 13.84 -3.65 0.44
C SER A 25 12.91 -4.49 1.29
N ASP A 26 12.31 -3.91 2.33
CA ASP A 26 11.48 -4.62 3.28
C ASP A 26 10.32 -3.76 3.82
N VAL A 27 9.47 -4.36 4.63
CA VAL A 27 8.28 -3.71 5.19
C VAL A 27 8.66 -2.58 6.14
N GLU A 28 9.76 -2.70 6.86
CA GLU A 28 10.20 -1.70 7.83
C GLU A 28 10.66 -0.42 7.13
N GLU A 29 11.43 -0.56 6.07
CA GLU A 29 11.82 0.58 5.23
C GLU A 29 10.59 1.25 4.60
N CYS A 30 9.60 0.45 4.14
CA CYS A 30 8.34 0.96 3.64
C CYS A 30 7.59 1.76 4.71
N MET A 31 7.48 1.24 5.92
CA MET A 31 6.77 1.91 7.01
C MET A 31 7.47 3.19 7.46
N ALA A 32 8.80 3.20 7.51
CA ALA A 32 9.58 4.40 7.78
C ALA A 32 9.35 5.48 6.71
N PHE A 33 9.41 5.10 5.44
CA PHE A 33 9.17 6.00 4.32
C PHE A 33 7.72 6.52 4.29
N PHE A 34 6.75 5.69 4.60
CA PHE A 34 5.34 6.09 4.71
C PHE A 34 5.14 7.11 5.82
N GLY A 35 5.80 6.93 6.97
CA GLY A 35 5.73 7.87 8.09
C GLY A 35 6.28 9.26 7.74
N ASP A 36 7.27 9.34 6.87
CA ASP A 36 7.83 10.60 6.39
C ASP A 36 7.00 11.24 5.27
N LEU A 37 6.48 10.41 4.37
CA LEU A 37 5.81 10.87 3.14
C LEU A 37 4.33 11.19 3.34
N PHE A 38 3.64 10.41 4.16
CA PHE A 38 2.20 10.49 4.38
C PHE A 38 1.86 10.90 5.80
N THR A 39 0.70 11.54 5.95
CA THR A 39 0.06 11.66 7.26
C THR A 39 -0.54 10.32 7.69
N VAL A 40 -0.77 10.14 8.98
CA VAL A 40 -1.42 8.92 9.52
C VAL A 40 -2.76 8.66 8.83
N LYS A 41 -3.56 9.70 8.63
CA LYS A 41 -4.85 9.62 7.95
C LYS A 41 -4.73 9.14 6.51
N GLU A 42 -3.75 9.63 5.77
CA GLU A 42 -3.50 9.20 4.38
C GLU A 42 -3.08 7.73 4.32
N ILE A 43 -2.24 7.27 5.24
CA ILE A 43 -1.87 5.85 5.34
C ILE A 43 -3.11 4.99 5.62
N GLU A 44 -3.98 5.41 6.54
CA GLU A 44 -5.22 4.70 6.86
C GLU A 44 -6.15 4.63 5.64
N GLU A 45 -6.30 5.72 4.90
CA GLU A 45 -7.13 5.75 3.68
C GLU A 45 -6.58 4.84 2.59
N LEU A 46 -5.25 4.86 2.36
CA LEU A 46 -4.60 4.00 1.38
C LEU A 46 -4.70 2.52 1.76
N SER A 47 -4.49 2.21 3.04
CA SER A 47 -4.63 0.85 3.57
C SER A 47 -6.06 0.33 3.45
N SER A 48 -7.04 1.18 3.75
CA SER A 48 -8.45 0.86 3.59
C SER A 48 -8.81 0.55 2.13
N ARG A 49 -8.30 1.34 1.18
CA ARG A 49 -8.53 1.10 -0.26
C ARG A 49 -7.93 -0.24 -0.71
N LEU A 50 -6.74 -0.57 -0.25
CA LEU A 50 -6.12 -1.86 -0.57
C LEU A 50 -6.92 -3.02 0.00
N GLU A 51 -7.40 -2.92 1.24
CA GLU A 51 -8.24 -3.93 1.87
C GLU A 51 -9.59 -4.07 1.15
N VAL A 52 -10.21 -2.97 0.73
CA VAL A 52 -11.40 -2.99 -0.13
C VAL A 52 -11.14 -3.76 -1.42
N ALA A 53 -10.01 -3.51 -2.08
CA ALA A 53 -9.64 -4.22 -3.30
C ALA A 53 -9.47 -5.73 -3.07
N ARG A 54 -8.85 -6.11 -1.96
CA ARG A 54 -8.67 -7.51 -1.56
C ARG A 54 -10.02 -8.21 -1.32
N LEU A 55 -10.90 -7.58 -0.58
CA LEU A 55 -12.24 -8.13 -0.29
C LEU A 55 -13.12 -8.23 -1.54
N LEU A 56 -13.05 -7.24 -2.43
CA LEU A 56 -13.74 -7.30 -3.73
C LEU A 56 -13.22 -8.46 -4.59
N LYS A 57 -11.93 -8.69 -4.61
CA LYS A 57 -11.33 -9.83 -5.34
C LYS A 57 -11.82 -11.18 -4.78
N LEU A 58 -12.05 -11.26 -3.48
CA LEU A 58 -12.62 -12.43 -2.81
C LEU A 58 -14.14 -12.60 -3.02
N GLY A 59 -14.79 -11.67 -3.69
CA GLY A 59 -16.23 -11.72 -3.98
C GLY A 59 -17.11 -11.26 -2.81
N VAL A 60 -16.57 -10.57 -1.83
CA VAL A 60 -17.34 -10.02 -0.71
C VAL A 60 -18.24 -8.88 -1.21
N ASN A 61 -19.49 -8.84 -0.75
CA ASN A 61 -20.44 -7.81 -1.15
C ASN A 61 -20.13 -6.43 -0.53
N TYR A 62 -20.67 -5.37 -1.12
CA TYR A 62 -20.40 -3.99 -0.71
C TYR A 62 -20.82 -3.68 0.73
N ILE A 63 -21.90 -4.25 1.21
CA ILE A 63 -22.40 -4.02 2.57
C ILE A 63 -21.40 -4.56 3.59
N ASP A 64 -20.92 -5.78 3.39
CA ASP A 64 -19.95 -6.42 4.27
C ASP A 64 -18.59 -5.74 4.21
N ILE A 65 -18.17 -5.30 3.03
CA ILE A 65 -16.94 -4.51 2.87
C ILE A 65 -17.04 -3.20 3.64
N ALA A 66 -18.12 -2.46 3.51
CA ALA A 66 -18.36 -1.22 4.25
C ALA A 66 -18.33 -1.45 5.77
N ALA A 67 -18.95 -2.53 6.25
CA ALA A 67 -18.95 -2.89 7.67
C ALA A 67 -17.55 -3.24 8.19
N LYS A 68 -16.74 -3.94 7.40
CA LYS A 68 -15.38 -4.37 7.80
C LYS A 68 -14.33 -3.27 7.71
N THR A 69 -14.43 -2.41 6.71
CA THR A 69 -13.38 -1.41 6.41
C THR A 69 -13.74 0.00 6.84
N GLY A 70 -15.01 0.28 7.05
CA GLY A 70 -15.51 1.64 7.26
C GLY A 70 -15.50 2.50 6.00
N ALA A 71 -15.17 1.95 4.84
CA ALA A 71 -15.14 2.66 3.58
C ALA A 71 -16.55 3.05 3.12
N SER A 72 -16.68 4.24 2.52
CA SER A 72 -17.92 4.68 1.90
C SER A 72 -18.24 3.87 0.64
N THR A 73 -19.52 3.81 0.28
CA THR A 73 -19.97 3.17 -0.98
C THR A 73 -19.27 3.77 -2.21
N ALA A 74 -19.05 5.09 -2.19
CA ALA A 74 -18.33 5.78 -3.26
C ALA A 74 -16.88 5.29 -3.38
N THR A 75 -16.18 5.10 -2.28
CA THR A 75 -14.82 4.54 -2.25
C THR A 75 -14.81 3.10 -2.78
N ILE A 76 -15.72 2.25 -2.33
CA ILE A 76 -15.84 0.85 -2.78
C ILE A 76 -16.11 0.79 -4.29
N SER A 77 -17.05 1.60 -4.79
CA SER A 77 -17.33 1.71 -6.23
C SER A 77 -16.11 2.13 -7.04
N ARG A 78 -15.36 3.11 -6.54
CA ARG A 78 -14.14 3.60 -7.21
C ARG A 78 -13.07 2.52 -7.29
N VAL A 79 -12.83 1.81 -6.20
CA VAL A 79 -11.88 0.70 -6.16
C VAL A 79 -12.32 -0.43 -7.08
N SER A 80 -13.61 -0.76 -7.10
CA SER A 80 -14.20 -1.76 -8.00
C SER A 80 -13.95 -1.41 -9.47
N LYS A 81 -14.13 -0.16 -9.85
CA LYS A 81 -13.82 0.32 -11.20
C LYS A 81 -12.32 0.19 -11.54
N CYS A 82 -11.45 0.48 -10.59
CA CYS A 82 -10.00 0.29 -10.77
C CYS A 82 -9.64 -1.19 -10.95
N LEU A 83 -10.28 -2.10 -10.22
CA LEU A 83 -10.07 -3.54 -10.38
C LEU A 83 -10.50 -4.06 -11.75
N SER A 84 -11.58 -3.52 -12.30
CA SER A 84 -12.08 -3.89 -13.64
C SER A 84 -11.35 -3.17 -14.77
N GLY A 85 -10.60 -2.13 -14.45
CA GLY A 85 -9.97 -1.23 -15.41
C GLY A 85 -8.72 -1.82 -16.08
N VAL A 86 -8.28 -1.14 -17.13
CA VAL A 86 -7.13 -1.56 -17.97
C VAL A 86 -5.78 -1.46 -17.26
N ARG A 87 -5.62 -0.60 -16.25
CA ARG A 87 -4.33 -0.40 -15.56
C ARG A 87 -3.85 -1.63 -14.83
N GLY A 88 -4.75 -2.38 -14.19
CA GLY A 88 -4.45 -3.65 -13.52
C GLY A 88 -3.54 -3.59 -12.31
N GLY A 89 -3.27 -2.42 -11.74
CA GLY A 89 -2.35 -2.25 -10.61
C GLY A 89 -2.74 -3.04 -9.36
N TYR A 90 -4.00 -2.95 -8.94
CA TYR A 90 -4.49 -3.75 -7.82
C TYR A 90 -4.41 -5.26 -8.10
N ARG A 91 -4.81 -5.70 -9.28
CA ARG A 91 -4.76 -7.13 -9.65
C ARG A 91 -3.35 -7.68 -9.58
N MET A 92 -2.39 -6.93 -10.11
CA MET A 92 -0.98 -7.31 -10.10
C MET A 92 -0.40 -7.42 -8.69
N VAL A 93 -0.62 -6.41 -7.86
CA VAL A 93 -0.10 -6.38 -6.49
C VAL A 93 -0.76 -7.47 -5.64
N LEU A 94 -2.07 -7.62 -5.71
CA LEU A 94 -2.80 -8.63 -4.94
C LEU A 94 -2.39 -10.06 -5.34
N SER A 95 -2.17 -10.32 -6.62
CA SER A 95 -1.70 -11.64 -7.08
C SER A 95 -0.30 -11.97 -6.54
N ARG A 96 0.61 -11.00 -6.55
CA ARG A 96 1.97 -11.18 -6.02
C ARG A 96 2.00 -11.33 -4.51
N SER A 97 1.11 -10.66 -3.79
CA SER A 97 1.00 -10.77 -2.33
C SER A 97 0.53 -12.15 -1.90
N GLU A 98 -0.43 -12.74 -2.60
CA GLU A 98 -0.91 -14.10 -2.32
C GLU A 98 0.20 -15.17 -2.50
N GLU A 99 1.07 -14.98 -3.50
CA GLU A 99 2.23 -15.87 -3.71
C GLU A 99 3.27 -15.74 -2.57
N ASN A 100 3.42 -14.56 -2.00
CA ASN A 100 4.36 -14.31 -0.90
C ASN A 100 3.84 -14.82 0.45
N ASP A 101 2.55 -14.74 0.71
CA ASP A 101 1.93 -15.25 1.95
C ASP A 101 1.98 -16.78 2.03
N SER A 102 2.15 -17.45 0.89
CA SER A 102 2.32 -18.90 0.82
C SER A 102 3.74 -19.39 1.16
N LYS A 103 4.70 -18.49 1.32
CA LYS A 103 6.05 -18.79 1.79
C LYS A 103 6.18 -18.34 3.25
N PRO A 104 6.64 -19.20 4.19
CA PRO A 104 6.95 -18.75 5.53
C PRO A 104 8.04 -17.67 5.42
N GLN A 105 7.67 -16.42 5.54
CA GLN A 105 8.63 -15.34 5.68
C GLN A 105 9.19 -15.40 7.09
N GLU A 106 10.38 -15.94 7.21
CA GLU A 106 11.27 -15.58 8.30
C GLU A 106 11.64 -14.10 8.09
N SER A 107 10.79 -13.20 8.59
CA SER A 107 11.10 -11.77 8.64
C SER A 107 12.19 -11.59 9.70
N VAL A 108 13.43 -11.75 9.29
CA VAL A 108 14.55 -11.23 10.07
C VAL A 108 14.47 -9.72 10.02
N ILE A 109 13.87 -9.17 11.06
CA ILE A 109 13.84 -7.72 11.30
C ILE A 109 15.29 -7.26 11.44
N ARG A 110 15.86 -6.71 10.37
CA ARG A 110 17.16 -6.04 10.42
C ARG A 110 16.95 -4.60 10.87
N THR A 111 16.95 -4.39 12.16
CA THR A 111 16.94 -3.05 12.77
C THR A 111 18.34 -2.40 12.79
N ASP A 112 19.32 -3.04 12.17
CA ASP A 112 20.74 -2.66 12.28
C ASP A 112 21.09 -1.34 11.59
N SER A 113 20.18 -0.78 10.78
CA SER A 113 20.42 0.46 10.03
C SER A 113 19.57 1.66 10.45
N LEU A 114 18.63 1.46 11.39
CA LEU A 114 17.76 2.52 11.87
C LEU A 114 18.27 3.13 13.18
N THR A 115 18.17 4.44 13.32
CA THR A 115 18.41 5.11 14.60
C THR A 115 17.30 4.72 15.62
N PRO A 116 17.57 4.83 16.95
CA PRO A 116 16.55 4.56 17.96
C PRO A 116 15.26 5.37 17.79
N GLU A 117 15.37 6.61 17.28
CA GLU A 117 14.21 7.47 17.02
C GLU A 117 13.41 6.98 15.82
N GLU A 118 14.06 6.55 14.75
CA GLU A 118 13.42 5.96 13.56
C GLU A 118 12.72 4.65 13.91
N THR A 119 13.33 3.83 14.72
CA THR A 119 12.75 2.58 15.21
C THR A 119 11.50 2.85 16.05
N ALA A 120 11.53 3.87 16.91
CA ALA A 120 10.37 4.28 17.72
C ALA A 120 9.22 4.80 16.85
N ALA A 121 9.52 5.60 15.81
CA ALA A 121 8.53 6.10 14.86
C ALA A 121 7.86 4.97 14.07
N VAL A 122 8.64 4.01 13.57
CA VAL A 122 8.15 2.82 12.85
C VAL A 122 7.26 1.97 13.77
N ARG A 123 7.67 1.74 15.02
CA ARG A 123 6.87 1.00 16.02
C ARG A 123 5.56 1.71 16.34
N ALA A 124 5.55 3.04 16.44
CA ALA A 124 4.34 3.83 16.69
C ALA A 124 3.34 3.66 15.53
N VAL A 125 3.80 3.71 14.28
CA VAL A 125 2.95 3.49 13.08
C VAL A 125 2.39 2.07 13.06
N ILE A 126 3.22 1.06 13.29
CA ILE A 126 2.79 -0.35 13.35
C ILE A 126 1.78 -0.56 14.49
N SER A 127 2.00 0.06 15.65
CA SER A 127 1.07 -0.01 16.79
C SER A 127 -0.30 0.60 16.45
N CYS A 128 -0.35 1.71 15.73
CA CYS A 128 -1.59 2.31 15.25
C CYS A 128 -2.38 1.36 14.35
N PHE A 129 -1.72 0.58 13.51
CA PHE A 129 -2.38 -0.44 12.66
C PHE A 129 -2.90 -1.64 13.46
N LYS A 130 -2.22 -2.05 14.52
CA LYS A 130 -2.64 -3.17 15.38
C LYS A 130 -3.83 -2.85 16.28
N LEU A 131 -4.02 -1.60 16.65
CA LEU A 131 -5.10 -1.15 17.54
C LEU A 131 -6.48 -1.04 16.87
N LYS A 132 -6.56 -1.20 15.55
CA LYS A 132 -7.80 -1.12 14.76
C LYS A 132 -8.38 -2.49 14.36
N LYS A 133 -8.06 -3.52 15.06
CA LYS A 133 -8.75 -4.80 14.90
C LYS A 133 -10.02 -4.85 15.73
#